data_6fb8cc1864ea1fb77f9cc2da5b044f7e
#
_entry.id   6fb8cc1864ea1fb77f9cc2da5b044f7e
#
_cell.length_a   1.000
_cell.length_b   1.000
_cell.length_c   1.000
_cell.angle_alpha   90.00
_cell.angle_beta   90.00
_cell.angle_gamma   90.00
#
_symmetry.space_group_name_H-M   'P 1'
#
loop_
_entity.id
_entity.type
_entity.pdbx_description
1 polymer ?
#
loop_
_entity_poly.entity_id
_entity_poly.type
_entity_poly.pdbx_seq_one_letter_code
_entity_poly.pdbx_strand_id
1 'polypeptide(L)'
;MKKIGRNDSCWCGSGKKYKNCHEAMDEKLRVYMEKGCIVPTHDIIKTPEQIAGIRESGKVNVAILDAVASEIKAGMSTEDIDKIVCRVTKEYGAIAAPLGYEGFPKSVCTSINSQVCHGIPSEEDILEDGDIINVDVSTIYKGYYSDSSRMFCIGNVSEEMRRLVEVTKQSIQVGLEQVKPWNFMGDMGEAIHNYVKAHGYTVVQDIGGHGVGLEFHEEPFVSYVTKKGTEMVLVPGMVFTIEPMVNMGSDEIFIDQANDWTVYTDDNMPSAQWEITVAVTEDGYEVLAW
;
A
#
# COMPACT_ATOMS: atom_id res chain seq x y z
N MET A 1 -5.10 -26.60 -2.56
CA MET A 1 -6.29 -26.38 -1.69
C MET A 1 -6.77 -27.70 -1.07
N LYS A 2 -7.15 -27.71 0.23
CA LYS A 2 -7.71 -28.88 0.91
C LYS A 2 -9.08 -29.24 0.31
N LYS A 3 -9.33 -30.51 0.03
CA LYS A 3 -10.62 -30.95 -0.53
C LYS A 3 -11.73 -30.84 0.53
N ILE A 4 -12.71 -29.98 0.27
CA ILE A 4 -13.87 -29.74 1.14
C ILE A 4 -15.10 -30.37 0.51
N GLY A 5 -15.92 -31.07 1.31
CA GLY A 5 -17.16 -31.67 0.83
C GLY A 5 -18.24 -30.61 0.64
N ARG A 6 -19.09 -30.77 -0.38
CA ARG A 6 -20.14 -29.81 -0.73
C ARG A 6 -21.08 -29.44 0.42
N ASN A 7 -21.30 -30.36 1.37
CA ASN A 7 -22.18 -30.17 2.52
C ASN A 7 -21.44 -29.76 3.80
N ASP A 8 -20.09 -29.72 3.78
CA ASP A 8 -19.30 -29.29 4.92
C ASP A 8 -19.43 -27.79 5.15
N SER A 9 -19.03 -27.32 6.33
CA SER A 9 -18.93 -25.88 6.61
C SER A 9 -17.90 -25.25 5.68
N CYS A 10 -18.23 -24.05 5.16
CA CYS A 10 -17.31 -23.31 4.30
C CYS A 10 -16.04 -22.91 5.06
N TRP A 11 -14.92 -22.92 4.38
CA TRP A 11 -13.62 -22.54 4.92
C TRP A 11 -13.57 -21.09 5.46
N CYS A 12 -14.42 -20.19 4.95
CA CYS A 12 -14.48 -18.79 5.39
C CYS A 12 -15.10 -18.58 6.79
N GLY A 13 -15.53 -19.63 7.49
CA GLY A 13 -16.10 -19.51 8.83
C GLY A 13 -17.53 -18.95 8.90
N SER A 14 -18.19 -18.67 7.76
CA SER A 14 -19.54 -18.09 7.71
C SER A 14 -20.66 -18.99 8.27
N GLY A 15 -20.36 -20.26 8.61
CA GLY A 15 -21.36 -21.26 9.01
C GLY A 15 -22.23 -21.79 7.86
N LYS A 16 -22.13 -21.23 6.66
CA LYS A 16 -22.82 -21.73 5.47
C LYS A 16 -22.19 -23.02 4.96
N LYS A 17 -23.01 -23.88 4.29
CA LYS A 17 -22.46 -25.01 3.56
C LYS A 17 -21.60 -24.52 2.40
N TYR A 18 -20.47 -25.21 2.15
CA TYR A 18 -19.52 -24.85 1.10
C TYR A 18 -20.18 -24.63 -0.27
N LYS A 19 -21.10 -25.53 -0.67
CA LYS A 19 -21.85 -25.40 -1.94
C LYS A 19 -22.70 -24.15 -2.07
N ASN A 20 -23.05 -23.49 -0.96
CA ASN A 20 -23.87 -22.28 -0.92
C ASN A 20 -23.02 -21.04 -0.57
N CYS A 21 -21.70 -21.18 -0.62
CA CYS A 21 -20.75 -20.13 -0.24
C CYS A 21 -19.65 -20.02 -1.30
N HIS A 22 -18.52 -20.69 -1.14
CA HIS A 22 -17.34 -20.49 -1.97
C HIS A 22 -17.07 -21.61 -3.00
N GLU A 23 -17.93 -22.65 -3.12
CA GLU A 23 -17.71 -23.73 -4.10
C GLU A 23 -17.52 -23.20 -5.53
N ALA A 24 -18.39 -22.28 -5.97
CA ALA A 24 -18.32 -21.74 -7.35
C ALA A 24 -17.02 -20.93 -7.59
N MET A 25 -16.58 -20.19 -6.57
CA MET A 25 -15.31 -19.46 -6.64
C MET A 25 -14.12 -20.43 -6.73
N ASP A 26 -14.08 -21.44 -5.85
CA ASP A 26 -13.01 -22.42 -5.85
C ASP A 26 -12.99 -23.28 -7.12
N GLU A 27 -14.14 -23.58 -7.70
CA GLU A 27 -14.21 -24.24 -9.01
C GLU A 27 -13.62 -23.36 -10.12
N LYS A 28 -13.91 -22.07 -10.10
CA LYS A 28 -13.33 -21.12 -11.05
C LYS A 28 -11.82 -20.97 -10.86
N LEU A 29 -11.35 -20.87 -9.62
CA LEU A 29 -9.91 -20.84 -9.29
C LEU A 29 -9.17 -22.09 -9.79
N ARG A 30 -9.78 -23.27 -9.66
CA ARG A 30 -9.20 -24.50 -10.22
C ARG A 30 -9.00 -24.44 -11.74
N VAL A 31 -9.94 -23.83 -12.47
CA VAL A 31 -9.80 -23.65 -13.92
C VAL A 31 -8.62 -22.72 -14.27
N TYR A 32 -8.40 -21.66 -13.47
CA TYR A 32 -7.21 -20.79 -13.63
C TYR A 32 -5.91 -21.55 -13.29
N MET A 33 -5.89 -22.30 -12.21
CA MET A 33 -4.75 -23.11 -11.81
C MET A 33 -4.38 -24.18 -12.86
N GLU A 34 -5.37 -24.85 -13.47
CA GLU A 34 -5.17 -25.81 -14.55
C GLU A 34 -4.57 -25.15 -15.82
N LYS A 35 -4.79 -23.85 -16.02
CA LYS A 35 -4.17 -23.05 -17.08
C LYS A 35 -2.77 -22.55 -16.72
N GLY A 36 -2.26 -22.87 -15.54
CA GLY A 36 -0.95 -22.45 -15.06
C GLY A 36 -0.92 -21.03 -14.45
N CYS A 37 -2.08 -20.43 -14.15
CA CYS A 37 -2.14 -19.14 -13.48
C CYS A 37 -1.83 -19.27 -11.98
N ILE A 38 -1.24 -18.23 -11.40
CA ILE A 38 -1.11 -18.07 -9.95
C ILE A 38 -2.48 -17.71 -9.38
N VAL A 39 -2.97 -18.49 -8.42
CA VAL A 39 -4.26 -18.27 -7.78
C VAL A 39 -4.08 -18.02 -6.27
N PRO A 40 -4.91 -17.20 -5.63
CA PRO A 40 -4.82 -16.95 -4.20
C PRO A 40 -5.14 -18.21 -3.39
N THR A 41 -4.51 -18.33 -2.24
CA THR A 41 -4.88 -19.28 -1.21
C THR A 41 -6.02 -18.73 -0.35
N HIS A 42 -6.72 -19.60 0.41
CA HIS A 42 -7.90 -19.16 1.17
C HIS A 42 -7.58 -18.20 2.32
N ASP A 43 -6.37 -18.25 2.85
CA ASP A 43 -5.91 -17.43 3.98
C ASP A 43 -5.77 -15.95 3.64
N ILE A 44 -5.49 -15.62 2.36
CA ILE A 44 -5.40 -14.21 1.92
C ILE A 44 -6.75 -13.63 1.47
N ILE A 45 -7.81 -14.45 1.42
CA ILE A 45 -9.17 -14.01 1.08
C ILE A 45 -9.91 -13.66 2.37
N LYS A 46 -10.13 -12.39 2.60
CA LYS A 46 -10.77 -11.86 3.82
C LYS A 46 -12.27 -12.08 3.80
N THR A 47 -12.84 -12.34 4.97
CA THR A 47 -14.30 -12.38 5.16
C THR A 47 -14.88 -10.97 5.17
N PRO A 48 -16.20 -10.81 4.96
CA PRO A 48 -16.85 -9.51 5.07
C PRO A 48 -16.62 -8.81 6.42
N GLU A 49 -16.56 -9.58 7.52
CA GLU A 49 -16.29 -9.07 8.87
C GLU A 49 -14.86 -8.54 8.99
N GLN A 50 -13.89 -9.25 8.40
CA GLN A 50 -12.50 -8.82 8.37
C GLN A 50 -12.34 -7.55 7.54
N ILE A 51 -12.94 -7.48 6.35
CA ILE A 51 -12.94 -6.26 5.51
C ILE A 51 -13.59 -5.09 6.26
N ALA A 52 -14.67 -5.32 6.98
CA ALA A 52 -15.30 -4.28 7.80
C ALA A 52 -14.35 -3.78 8.91
N GLY A 53 -13.61 -4.68 9.55
CA GLY A 53 -12.58 -4.32 10.54
C GLY A 53 -11.42 -3.52 9.95
N ILE A 54 -10.90 -3.95 8.79
CA ILE A 54 -9.84 -3.24 8.05
C ILE A 54 -10.32 -1.85 7.62
N ARG A 55 -11.55 -1.71 7.15
CA ARG A 55 -12.16 -0.42 6.80
C ARG A 55 -12.23 0.53 7.99
N GLU A 56 -12.58 0.04 9.19
CA GLU A 56 -12.56 0.87 10.40
C GLU A 56 -11.14 1.30 10.79
N SER A 57 -10.14 0.42 10.63
CA SER A 57 -8.74 0.79 10.78
C SER A 57 -8.32 1.85 9.74
N GLY A 58 -8.73 1.69 8.49
CA GLY A 58 -8.47 2.66 7.41
C GLY A 58 -9.03 4.06 7.70
N LYS A 59 -10.20 4.15 8.34
CA LYS A 59 -10.73 5.47 8.76
C LYS A 59 -9.85 6.15 9.80
N VAL A 60 -9.26 5.39 10.72
CA VAL A 60 -8.32 5.93 11.71
C VAL A 60 -7.03 6.36 11.04
N ASN A 61 -6.51 5.53 10.13
CA ASN A 61 -5.33 5.82 9.33
C ASN A 61 -5.49 7.15 8.56
N VAL A 62 -6.60 7.32 7.84
CA VAL A 62 -6.93 8.55 7.10
C VAL A 62 -7.02 9.76 8.05
N ALA A 63 -7.63 9.61 9.22
CA ALA A 63 -7.73 10.70 10.21
C ALA A 63 -6.35 11.14 10.73
N ILE A 64 -5.41 10.20 10.87
CA ILE A 64 -4.02 10.51 11.24
C ILE A 64 -3.34 11.32 10.13
N LEU A 65 -3.46 10.88 8.86
CA LEU A 65 -2.92 11.60 7.71
C LEU A 65 -3.56 12.99 7.54
N ASP A 66 -4.86 13.14 7.83
CA ASP A 66 -5.55 14.43 7.80
C ASP A 66 -5.02 15.38 8.90
N ALA A 67 -4.69 14.85 10.08
CA ALA A 67 -4.07 15.63 11.13
C ALA A 67 -2.66 16.10 10.72
N VAL A 68 -1.84 15.22 10.14
CA VAL A 68 -0.53 15.60 9.57
C VAL A 68 -0.72 16.69 8.52
N ALA A 69 -1.66 16.52 7.58
CA ALA A 69 -1.95 17.50 6.52
C ALA A 69 -2.31 18.89 7.06
N SER A 70 -2.94 18.95 8.22
CA SER A 70 -3.34 20.23 8.85
C SER A 70 -2.21 20.96 9.56
N GLU A 71 -1.12 20.28 9.92
CA GLU A 71 -0.05 20.81 10.75
C GLU A 71 1.30 20.94 10.01
N ILE A 72 1.55 20.08 9.00
CA ILE A 72 2.83 19.98 8.29
C ILE A 72 3.20 21.28 7.55
N LYS A 73 4.43 21.74 7.73
CA LYS A 73 4.97 22.96 7.11
C LYS A 73 6.48 23.02 7.19
N ALA A 74 7.09 23.93 6.41
CA ALA A 74 8.52 24.22 6.50
C ALA A 74 8.93 24.62 7.93
N GLY A 75 10.12 24.20 8.32
CA GLY A 75 10.71 24.40 9.66
C GLY A 75 10.33 23.35 10.70
N MET A 76 9.41 22.42 10.39
CA MET A 76 9.16 21.24 11.23
C MET A 76 10.21 20.17 10.95
N SER A 77 10.58 19.42 11.99
CA SER A 77 11.35 18.20 11.82
C SER A 77 10.44 17.03 11.45
N THR A 78 11.00 15.97 10.88
CA THR A 78 10.24 14.72 10.66
C THR A 78 9.87 14.06 11.98
N GLU A 79 10.64 14.29 13.06
CA GLU A 79 10.28 13.92 14.42
C GLU A 79 9.00 14.60 14.93
N ASP A 80 8.72 15.85 14.50
CA ASP A 80 7.46 16.52 14.85
C ASP A 80 6.28 15.85 14.15
N ILE A 81 6.47 15.29 12.96
CA ILE A 81 5.46 14.48 12.26
C ILE A 81 5.19 13.20 13.05
N ASP A 82 6.22 12.49 13.50
CA ASP A 82 6.06 11.29 14.36
C ASP A 82 5.27 11.61 15.65
N LYS A 83 5.55 12.75 16.28
CA LYS A 83 4.79 13.21 17.46
C LYS A 83 3.30 13.44 17.14
N ILE A 84 2.97 14.02 15.99
CA ILE A 84 1.58 14.18 15.54
C ILE A 84 0.91 12.81 15.37
N VAL A 85 1.58 11.90 14.64
CA VAL A 85 1.09 10.53 14.41
C VAL A 85 0.87 9.80 15.72
N CYS A 86 1.84 9.81 16.63
CA CYS A 86 1.72 9.21 17.97
C CYS A 86 0.52 9.77 18.75
N ARG A 87 0.36 11.09 18.76
CA ARG A 87 -0.72 11.78 19.48
C ARG A 87 -2.09 11.32 18.97
N VAL A 88 -2.30 11.43 17.64
CA VAL A 88 -3.60 11.12 17.04
C VAL A 88 -3.91 9.62 17.11
N THR A 89 -2.93 8.75 16.87
CA THR A 89 -3.07 7.30 17.03
C THR A 89 -3.57 6.96 18.44
N LYS A 90 -2.97 7.58 19.48
CA LYS A 90 -3.39 7.41 20.87
C LYS A 90 -4.79 7.94 21.14
N GLU A 91 -5.18 9.08 20.57
CA GLU A 91 -6.53 9.66 20.71
C GLU A 91 -7.61 8.71 20.21
N TYR A 92 -7.34 7.97 19.13
CA TYR A 92 -8.25 6.93 18.59
C TYR A 92 -8.18 5.60 19.34
N GLY A 93 -7.25 5.42 20.28
CA GLY A 93 -6.99 4.14 20.96
C GLY A 93 -6.47 3.07 19.99
N ALA A 94 -5.78 3.49 18.94
CA ALA A 94 -5.11 2.66 17.95
C ALA A 94 -3.63 2.44 18.32
N ILE A 95 -2.93 1.65 17.51
CA ILE A 95 -1.51 1.38 17.63
C ILE A 95 -0.86 1.71 16.28
N ALA A 96 0.30 2.36 16.29
CA ALA A 96 1.12 2.56 15.11
C ALA A 96 1.81 1.23 14.77
N ALA A 97 1.52 0.68 13.60
CA ALA A 97 2.04 -0.64 13.21
C ALA A 97 3.57 -0.66 13.00
N PRO A 98 4.21 0.41 12.49
CA PRO A 98 5.65 0.40 12.27
C PRO A 98 6.47 0.34 13.57
N LEU A 99 5.95 0.88 14.68
CA LEU A 99 6.74 1.01 15.92
C LEU A 99 7.13 -0.37 16.48
N GLY A 100 8.41 -0.68 16.40
CA GLY A 100 8.99 -1.96 16.83
C GLY A 100 8.87 -3.09 15.82
N TYR A 101 8.21 -2.87 14.69
CA TYR A 101 8.14 -3.86 13.62
C TYR A 101 9.55 -4.10 13.04
N GLU A 102 10.04 -5.34 13.14
CA GLU A 102 11.41 -5.73 12.74
C GLU A 102 12.52 -4.81 13.28
N GLY A 103 12.24 -4.08 14.36
CA GLY A 103 13.18 -3.15 14.99
C GLY A 103 13.04 -1.70 14.50
N PHE A 104 12.08 -1.35 13.64
CA PHE A 104 11.83 0.03 13.24
C PHE A 104 11.53 0.92 14.46
N PRO A 105 12.19 2.09 14.64
CA PRO A 105 12.18 2.79 15.91
C PRO A 105 11.07 3.83 16.08
N LYS A 106 10.26 4.10 15.04
CA LYS A 106 9.29 5.20 14.97
C LYS A 106 7.88 4.72 14.63
N SER A 107 6.91 5.62 14.73
CA SER A 107 5.49 5.32 14.51
C SER A 107 4.99 5.56 13.10
N VAL A 108 5.85 6.10 12.24
CA VAL A 108 5.55 6.52 10.86
C VAL A 108 6.83 6.48 10.05
N CYS A 109 6.75 6.23 8.75
CA CYS A 109 7.87 6.49 7.85
C CYS A 109 7.72 7.90 7.23
N THR A 110 8.85 8.61 7.10
CA THR A 110 8.91 9.95 6.50
C THR A 110 10.05 10.01 5.51
N SER A 111 9.74 10.19 4.23
CA SER A 111 10.75 10.11 3.16
C SER A 111 10.77 11.42 2.36
N ILE A 112 11.90 12.17 2.46
CA ILE A 112 12.08 13.50 1.89
C ILE A 112 12.85 13.39 0.56
N ASN A 113 12.38 14.04 -0.50
CA ASN A 113 13.06 14.24 -1.78
C ASN A 113 13.58 12.93 -2.40
N SER A 114 14.89 12.63 -2.27
CA SER A 114 15.52 11.42 -2.81
C SER A 114 15.35 10.17 -1.93
N GLN A 115 14.73 10.29 -0.76
CA GLN A 115 14.30 9.14 0.02
C GLN A 115 13.08 8.51 -0.66
N VAL A 116 13.19 7.25 -1.04
CA VAL A 116 12.13 6.51 -1.75
C VAL A 116 11.03 6.06 -0.79
N CYS A 117 11.44 5.41 0.31
CA CYS A 117 10.54 4.93 1.37
C CYS A 117 11.32 4.64 2.66
N HIS A 118 10.59 4.27 3.73
CA HIS A 118 11.11 3.82 5.02
C HIS A 118 12.05 4.82 5.72
N GLY A 119 11.97 6.11 5.40
CA GLY A 119 12.72 7.14 6.09
C GLY A 119 12.35 7.17 7.59
N ILE A 120 13.36 7.23 8.46
CA ILE A 120 13.17 7.24 9.91
C ILE A 120 13.04 8.68 10.40
N PRO A 121 11.92 9.07 11.04
CA PRO A 121 11.77 10.39 11.64
C PRO A 121 12.93 10.80 12.55
N SER A 122 13.46 12.03 12.37
CA SER A 122 14.61 12.58 13.08
C SER A 122 14.42 14.06 13.43
N GLU A 123 14.98 14.52 14.54
CA GLU A 123 15.04 15.94 14.89
C GLU A 123 16.00 16.73 13.98
N GLU A 124 16.91 16.03 13.28
CA GLU A 124 17.88 16.63 12.37
C GLU A 124 17.33 16.85 10.97
N ASP A 125 16.28 16.11 10.57
CA ASP A 125 15.65 16.21 9.26
C ASP A 125 14.56 17.30 9.28
N ILE A 126 14.96 18.53 8.97
CA ILE A 126 14.08 19.70 8.97
C ILE A 126 13.53 19.93 7.56
N LEU A 127 12.20 20.03 7.46
CA LEU A 127 11.51 20.35 6.20
C LEU A 127 11.83 21.77 5.75
N GLU A 128 12.28 21.93 4.51
CA GLU A 128 12.59 23.20 3.90
C GLU A 128 11.52 23.63 2.86
N ASP A 129 11.49 24.93 2.55
CA ASP A 129 10.66 25.44 1.46
C ASP A 129 11.14 24.88 0.13
N GLY A 130 10.30 24.14 -0.57
CA GLY A 130 10.62 23.44 -1.81
C GLY A 130 10.70 21.92 -1.71
N ASP A 131 10.68 21.34 -0.51
CA ASP A 131 10.71 19.90 -0.33
C ASP A 131 9.39 19.22 -0.74
N ILE A 132 9.51 17.97 -1.16
CA ILE A 132 8.42 16.99 -1.16
C ILE A 132 8.70 15.91 -0.12
N ILE A 133 7.67 15.46 0.57
CA ILE A 133 7.81 14.40 1.58
C ILE A 133 6.66 13.42 1.47
N ASN A 134 6.97 12.13 1.50
CA ASN A 134 6.01 11.08 1.77
C ASN A 134 5.86 10.90 3.29
N VAL A 135 4.63 10.80 3.76
CA VAL A 135 4.29 10.40 5.13
C VAL A 135 3.44 9.14 5.03
N ASP A 136 3.99 8.06 5.55
CA ASP A 136 3.44 6.72 5.42
C ASP A 136 3.01 6.21 6.80
N VAL A 137 1.70 6.04 6.93
CA VAL A 137 1.02 5.71 8.19
C VAL A 137 0.37 4.34 8.11
N SER A 138 0.83 3.44 8.94
CA SER A 138 0.22 2.13 9.12
C SER A 138 -0.40 2.01 10.50
N THR A 139 -1.64 1.57 10.58
CA THR A 139 -2.46 1.61 11.81
C THR A 139 -3.01 0.24 12.17
N ILE A 140 -2.95 -0.11 13.45
CA ILE A 140 -3.67 -1.25 14.02
C ILE A 140 -4.85 -0.71 14.84
N TYR A 141 -6.06 -1.02 14.42
CA TYR A 141 -7.27 -0.67 15.16
C TYR A 141 -8.15 -1.88 15.38
N LYS A 142 -8.45 -2.19 16.65
CA LYS A 142 -9.23 -3.39 17.05
C LYS A 142 -8.69 -4.71 16.47
N GLY A 143 -7.37 -4.82 16.29
CA GLY A 143 -6.70 -6.00 15.77
C GLY A 143 -6.66 -6.11 14.24
N TYR A 144 -7.09 -5.08 13.51
CA TYR A 144 -7.00 -5.01 12.06
C TYR A 144 -5.99 -3.95 11.61
N TYR A 145 -5.21 -4.28 10.59
CA TYR A 145 -4.21 -3.40 10.00
C TYR A 145 -4.80 -2.63 8.81
N SER A 146 -4.31 -1.42 8.61
CA SER A 146 -4.53 -0.62 7.41
C SER A 146 -3.28 0.19 7.12
N ASP A 147 -3.03 0.48 5.86
CA ASP A 147 -1.85 1.17 5.39
C ASP A 147 -2.21 2.18 4.32
N SER A 148 -1.65 3.38 4.41
CA SER A 148 -1.72 4.37 3.35
C SER A 148 -0.72 5.50 3.55
N SER A 149 -0.24 6.08 2.45
CA SER A 149 0.69 7.20 2.49
C SER A 149 0.23 8.36 1.62
N ARG A 150 0.74 9.55 1.95
CA ARG A 150 0.49 10.77 1.17
C ARG A 150 1.77 11.57 0.95
N MET A 151 1.86 12.17 -0.24
CA MET A 151 2.87 13.18 -0.52
C MET A 151 2.41 14.56 -0.09
N PHE A 152 3.32 15.31 0.50
CA PHE A 152 3.13 16.71 0.86
C PHE A 152 4.18 17.57 0.15
N CYS A 153 3.71 18.66 -0.47
CA CYS A 153 4.55 19.67 -1.06
C CYS A 153 4.75 20.82 -0.06
N ILE A 154 5.97 21.06 0.37
CA ILE A 154 6.31 22.02 1.42
C ILE A 154 6.61 23.39 0.78
N GLY A 155 5.72 24.36 0.98
CA GLY A 155 5.88 25.71 0.46
C GLY A 155 5.97 25.82 -1.07
N ASN A 156 7.04 26.42 -1.60
CA ASN A 156 7.21 26.73 -3.02
C ASN A 156 7.95 25.62 -3.76
N VAL A 157 7.34 24.46 -3.90
CA VAL A 157 7.91 23.32 -4.63
C VAL A 157 7.96 23.61 -6.13
N SER A 158 9.03 23.19 -6.81
CA SER A 158 9.20 23.35 -8.25
C SER A 158 8.09 22.66 -9.04
N GLU A 159 7.80 23.17 -10.25
CA GLU A 159 6.77 22.57 -11.12
C GLU A 159 7.13 21.12 -11.49
N GLU A 160 8.40 20.82 -11.67
CA GLU A 160 8.90 19.49 -11.98
C GLU A 160 8.62 18.47 -10.85
N MET A 161 8.90 18.84 -9.60
CA MET A 161 8.60 17.99 -8.44
C MET A 161 7.09 17.87 -8.19
N ARG A 162 6.33 18.95 -8.37
CA ARG A 162 4.85 18.86 -8.30
C ARG A 162 4.30 17.89 -9.34
N ARG A 163 4.85 17.93 -10.55
CA ARG A 163 4.46 17.00 -11.62
C ARG A 163 4.78 15.55 -11.25
N LEU A 164 5.94 15.28 -10.66
CA LEU A 164 6.28 13.94 -10.16
C LEU A 164 5.23 13.46 -9.16
N VAL A 165 4.92 14.26 -8.13
CA VAL A 165 3.92 13.94 -7.10
C VAL A 165 2.55 13.67 -7.72
N GLU A 166 2.11 14.48 -8.68
CA GLU A 166 0.81 14.31 -9.35
C GLU A 166 0.78 13.07 -10.24
N VAL A 167 1.82 12.82 -11.04
CA VAL A 167 1.90 11.62 -11.89
C VAL A 167 1.89 10.35 -11.04
N THR A 168 2.60 10.35 -9.92
CA THR A 168 2.58 9.23 -8.97
C THR A 168 1.17 8.99 -8.43
N LYS A 169 0.47 10.06 -8.01
CA LYS A 169 -0.91 9.95 -7.56
C LYS A 169 -1.86 9.42 -8.63
N GLN A 170 -1.76 9.93 -9.85
CA GLN A 170 -2.60 9.51 -10.97
C GLN A 170 -2.30 8.07 -11.40
N SER A 171 -1.08 7.59 -11.22
CA SER A 171 -0.74 6.20 -11.54
C SER A 171 -1.55 5.20 -10.70
N ILE A 172 -1.87 5.53 -9.44
CA ILE A 172 -2.78 4.72 -8.60
C ILE A 172 -4.17 4.63 -9.23
N GLN A 173 -4.72 5.75 -9.72
CA GLN A 173 -6.04 5.73 -10.38
C GLN A 173 -6.05 4.84 -11.62
N VAL A 174 -4.98 4.91 -12.42
CA VAL A 174 -4.80 4.05 -13.61
C VAL A 174 -4.72 2.57 -13.19
N GLY A 175 -4.02 2.27 -12.10
CA GLY A 175 -3.96 0.93 -11.53
C GLY A 175 -5.33 0.44 -11.04
N LEU A 176 -6.06 1.27 -10.30
CA LEU A 176 -7.40 0.96 -9.78
C LEU A 176 -8.40 0.58 -10.86
N GLU A 177 -8.33 1.18 -12.06
CA GLU A 177 -9.19 0.81 -13.19
C GLU A 177 -9.04 -0.65 -13.62
N GLN A 178 -7.90 -1.28 -13.30
CA GLN A 178 -7.59 -2.67 -13.58
C GLN A 178 -7.96 -3.62 -12.44
N VAL A 179 -8.21 -3.11 -11.23
CA VAL A 179 -8.63 -3.90 -10.07
C VAL A 179 -10.07 -4.35 -10.25
N LYS A 180 -10.23 -5.49 -10.90
CA LYS A 180 -11.53 -6.13 -11.17
C LYS A 180 -11.44 -7.61 -10.83
N PRO A 181 -12.50 -8.23 -10.31
CA PRO A 181 -12.48 -9.66 -10.03
C PRO A 181 -12.20 -10.45 -11.31
N TRP A 182 -11.26 -11.40 -11.21
CA TRP A 182 -10.78 -12.28 -12.28
C TRP A 182 -9.84 -11.67 -13.32
N ASN A 183 -9.44 -10.39 -13.16
CA ASN A 183 -8.24 -9.83 -13.77
C ASN A 183 -7.00 -10.35 -13.03
N PHE A 184 -5.82 -9.99 -13.51
CA PHE A 184 -4.54 -10.33 -12.89
C PHE A 184 -3.91 -9.10 -12.21
N MET A 185 -3.14 -9.32 -11.17
CA MET A 185 -2.34 -8.23 -10.57
C MET A 185 -1.39 -7.60 -11.59
N GLY A 186 -0.85 -8.42 -12.52
CA GLY A 186 0.00 -7.92 -13.58
C GLY A 186 -0.69 -6.94 -14.53
N ASP A 187 -2.02 -6.98 -14.68
CA ASP A 187 -2.76 -5.99 -15.47
C ASP A 187 -2.65 -4.60 -14.85
N MET A 188 -2.74 -4.54 -13.52
CA MET A 188 -2.59 -3.31 -12.73
C MET A 188 -1.15 -2.79 -12.76
N GLY A 189 -0.17 -3.67 -12.50
CA GLY A 189 1.24 -3.30 -12.50
C GLY A 189 1.70 -2.77 -13.86
N GLU A 190 1.35 -3.45 -14.97
CA GLU A 190 1.67 -2.96 -16.32
C GLU A 190 1.02 -1.61 -16.63
N ALA A 191 -0.23 -1.41 -16.21
CA ALA A 191 -0.93 -0.14 -16.44
C ALA A 191 -0.24 1.03 -15.71
N ILE A 192 0.14 0.83 -14.43
CA ILE A 192 0.92 1.79 -13.64
C ILE A 192 2.27 2.07 -14.30
N HIS A 193 3.04 1.03 -14.61
CA HIS A 193 4.36 1.16 -15.24
C HIS A 193 4.30 1.96 -16.54
N ASN A 194 3.39 1.59 -17.44
CA ASN A 194 3.25 2.25 -18.74
C ASN A 194 2.84 3.71 -18.60
N TYR A 195 1.95 4.03 -17.65
CA TYR A 195 1.54 5.39 -17.37
C TYR A 195 2.71 6.24 -16.87
N VAL A 196 3.45 5.78 -15.88
CA VAL A 196 4.61 6.45 -15.30
C VAL A 196 5.69 6.67 -16.36
N LYS A 197 6.02 5.64 -17.14
CA LYS A 197 7.01 5.70 -18.22
C LYS A 197 6.61 6.68 -19.32
N ALA A 198 5.33 6.74 -19.68
CA ALA A 198 4.83 7.70 -20.69
C ALA A 198 4.99 9.16 -20.24
N HIS A 199 5.14 9.43 -18.92
CA HIS A 199 5.39 10.75 -18.36
C HIS A 199 6.88 11.04 -18.15
N GLY A 200 7.77 10.11 -18.51
CA GLY A 200 9.23 10.27 -18.46
C GLY A 200 9.87 9.92 -17.13
N TYR A 201 9.15 9.18 -16.27
CA TYR A 201 9.62 8.71 -14.96
C TYR A 201 9.87 7.20 -14.96
N THR A 202 10.48 6.69 -13.89
CA THR A 202 10.73 5.26 -13.67
C THR A 202 9.97 4.76 -12.45
N VAL A 203 9.71 3.45 -12.39
CA VAL A 203 9.08 2.78 -11.26
C VAL A 203 10.10 1.86 -10.62
N VAL A 204 10.26 1.95 -9.32
CA VAL A 204 11.13 1.04 -8.54
C VAL A 204 10.65 -0.39 -8.70
N GLN A 205 11.59 -1.33 -8.91
CA GLN A 205 11.29 -2.75 -9.18
C GLN A 205 11.39 -3.63 -7.94
N ASP A 206 12.34 -3.31 -7.05
CA ASP A 206 12.73 -4.19 -5.94
C ASP A 206 11.80 -4.08 -4.71
N ILE A 207 10.97 -3.04 -4.66
CA ILE A 207 10.00 -2.78 -3.59
C ILE A 207 8.63 -2.62 -4.23
N GLY A 208 7.59 -3.09 -3.55
CA GLY A 208 6.22 -3.02 -4.05
C GLY A 208 5.22 -3.10 -2.92
N GLY A 209 3.94 -3.14 -3.28
CA GLY A 209 2.86 -3.30 -2.35
C GLY A 209 2.74 -4.73 -1.81
N HIS A 210 1.82 -4.91 -0.88
CA HIS A 210 1.64 -6.16 -0.17
C HIS A 210 0.18 -6.39 0.25
N GLY A 211 -0.17 -7.61 0.56
CA GLY A 211 -1.41 -7.90 1.28
C GLY A 211 -1.38 -7.28 2.69
N VAL A 212 -2.52 -6.83 3.18
CA VAL A 212 -2.64 -6.18 4.50
C VAL A 212 -3.99 -6.47 5.13
N GLY A 213 -4.05 -6.43 6.45
CA GLY A 213 -5.33 -6.46 7.17
C GLY A 213 -5.37 -7.32 8.41
N LEU A 214 -4.91 -8.56 8.39
CA LEU A 214 -4.78 -9.42 9.56
C LEU A 214 -3.38 -9.38 10.14
N GLU A 215 -2.41 -9.16 9.27
CA GLU A 215 -1.02 -8.85 9.60
C GLU A 215 -0.61 -7.55 8.90
N PHE A 216 0.54 -6.99 9.25
CA PHE A 216 1.06 -5.78 8.64
C PHE A 216 1.41 -6.04 7.17
N HIS A 217 2.25 -7.04 6.92
CA HIS A 217 2.60 -7.49 5.58
C HIS A 217 2.13 -8.93 5.38
N GLU A 218 1.32 -9.14 4.36
CA GLU A 218 0.79 -10.45 3.97
C GLU A 218 1.06 -10.70 2.48
N GLU A 219 0.91 -11.94 2.04
CA GLU A 219 0.72 -12.22 0.62
C GLU A 219 -0.55 -11.55 0.08
N PRO A 220 -0.56 -11.13 -1.19
CA PRO A 220 0.49 -11.26 -2.17
C PRO A 220 1.46 -10.07 -2.16
N PHE A 221 2.69 -10.27 -2.65
CA PHE A 221 3.55 -9.18 -3.09
C PHE A 221 2.95 -8.53 -4.35
N VAL A 222 2.95 -7.20 -4.42
CA VAL A 222 2.33 -6.40 -5.49
C VAL A 222 3.40 -5.66 -6.27
N SER A 223 3.83 -6.22 -7.39
CA SER A 223 4.82 -5.61 -8.27
C SER A 223 4.17 -4.67 -9.30
N TYR A 224 4.87 -3.58 -9.62
CA TYR A 224 4.47 -2.62 -10.66
C TYR A 224 5.27 -2.75 -11.96
N VAL A 225 6.25 -3.67 -12.01
CA VAL A 225 7.01 -3.96 -13.22
C VAL A 225 6.67 -5.37 -13.69
N THR A 226 5.48 -5.50 -14.26
CA THR A 226 4.85 -6.77 -14.63
C THR A 226 4.29 -6.73 -16.05
N LYS A 227 3.64 -7.80 -16.46
CA LYS A 227 2.97 -7.92 -17.75
C LYS A 227 1.48 -8.26 -17.57
N LYS A 228 0.66 -7.73 -18.44
CA LYS A 228 -0.76 -8.07 -18.51
C LYS A 228 -0.97 -9.59 -18.60
N GLY A 229 -1.93 -10.09 -17.81
CA GLY A 229 -2.27 -11.52 -17.76
C GLY A 229 -1.27 -12.36 -16.95
N THR A 230 -0.38 -11.74 -16.18
CA THR A 230 0.56 -12.43 -15.27
C THR A 230 0.28 -12.08 -13.82
N GLU A 231 1.07 -12.63 -12.90
CA GLU A 231 0.91 -12.53 -11.46
C GLU A 231 -0.39 -13.19 -10.95
N MET A 232 -0.79 -12.89 -9.74
CA MET A 232 -1.93 -13.53 -9.10
C MET A 232 -3.27 -13.06 -9.67
N VAL A 233 -4.21 -14.00 -9.83
CA VAL A 233 -5.60 -13.69 -10.19
C VAL A 233 -6.28 -12.96 -9.04
N LEU A 234 -6.88 -11.81 -9.32
CA LEU A 234 -7.66 -11.04 -8.35
C LEU A 234 -9.03 -11.69 -8.12
N VAL A 235 -9.38 -11.91 -6.85
CA VAL A 235 -10.70 -12.43 -6.49
C VAL A 235 -11.34 -11.59 -5.37
N PRO A 236 -12.69 -11.58 -5.27
CA PRO A 236 -13.37 -10.88 -4.19
C PRO A 236 -12.87 -11.33 -2.82
N GLY A 237 -12.63 -10.37 -1.94
CA GLY A 237 -12.09 -10.62 -0.60
C GLY A 237 -10.58 -10.44 -0.46
N MET A 238 -9.82 -10.31 -1.55
CA MET A 238 -8.41 -9.92 -1.44
C MET A 238 -8.31 -8.47 -0.99
N VAL A 239 -7.35 -8.19 -0.09
CA VAL A 239 -7.02 -6.84 0.39
C VAL A 239 -5.51 -6.66 0.28
N PHE A 240 -5.08 -5.58 -0.35
CA PHE A 240 -3.67 -5.28 -0.59
C PHE A 240 -3.43 -3.78 -0.75
N THR A 241 -2.17 -3.36 -0.72
CA THR A 241 -1.76 -1.99 -0.97
C THR A 241 -1.47 -1.73 -2.45
N ILE A 242 -1.68 -0.51 -2.89
CA ILE A 242 -1.18 0.00 -4.17
C ILE A 242 -0.35 1.23 -3.83
N GLU A 243 0.98 1.12 -4.01
CA GLU A 243 1.96 2.08 -3.50
C GLU A 243 3.17 2.26 -4.45
N PRO A 244 2.97 2.58 -5.72
CA PRO A 244 4.08 2.70 -6.65
C PRO A 244 5.05 3.79 -6.20
N MET A 245 6.34 3.43 -6.09
CA MET A 245 7.44 4.35 -5.89
C MET A 245 7.95 4.80 -7.24
N VAL A 246 7.86 6.08 -7.50
CA VAL A 246 8.15 6.69 -8.81
C VAL A 246 9.33 7.63 -8.68
N ASN A 247 10.42 7.33 -9.41
CA ASN A 247 11.64 8.12 -9.40
C ASN A 247 11.68 9.07 -10.60
N MET A 248 12.20 10.26 -10.38
CA MET A 248 12.43 11.24 -11.44
C MET A 248 13.58 10.82 -12.38
N GLY A 249 14.51 10.04 -11.88
CA GLY A 249 15.69 9.52 -12.60
C GLY A 249 15.66 8.01 -12.79
N SER A 250 16.73 7.35 -12.35
CA SER A 250 16.89 5.90 -12.41
C SER A 250 15.89 5.14 -11.50
N ASP A 251 15.58 3.91 -11.86
CA ASP A 251 14.83 2.96 -10.99
C ASP A 251 15.73 2.25 -9.97
N GLU A 252 17.06 2.47 -10.04
CA GLU A 252 18.02 1.90 -9.11
C GLU A 252 17.93 2.58 -7.73
N ILE A 253 18.02 1.77 -6.68
CA ILE A 253 17.89 2.20 -5.28
C ILE A 253 18.96 1.55 -4.41
N PHE A 254 19.20 2.14 -3.23
CA PHE A 254 20.00 1.49 -2.19
C PHE A 254 19.41 1.74 -0.81
N ILE A 255 19.70 0.82 0.11
CA ILE A 255 19.33 0.96 1.54
C ILE A 255 20.50 1.60 2.28
N ASP A 256 20.20 2.60 3.12
CA ASP A 256 21.18 3.24 3.97
C ASP A 256 21.78 2.24 4.97
N GLN A 257 23.07 1.96 4.86
CA GLN A 257 23.79 1.03 5.72
C GLN A 257 23.98 1.57 7.16
N ALA A 258 23.69 2.85 7.41
CA ALA A 258 23.80 3.42 8.74
C ALA A 258 22.58 3.13 9.61
N ASN A 259 21.42 2.91 9.00
CA ASN A 259 20.17 2.65 9.73
C ASN A 259 19.45 1.38 9.28
N ASP A 260 19.88 0.72 8.18
CA ASP A 260 19.33 -0.51 7.59
C ASP A 260 17.84 -0.42 7.17
N TRP A 261 17.31 0.82 7.02
CA TRP A 261 15.89 1.05 6.70
C TRP A 261 15.68 1.99 5.52
N THR A 262 16.20 3.23 5.63
CA THR A 262 15.88 4.28 4.65
C THR A 262 16.37 3.90 3.26
N VAL A 263 15.48 3.92 2.31
CA VAL A 263 15.77 3.63 0.90
C VAL A 263 15.97 4.95 0.16
N TYR A 264 17.03 5.05 -0.62
CA TYR A 264 17.38 6.21 -1.44
C TYR A 264 17.43 5.86 -2.93
N THR A 265 17.18 6.85 -3.78
CA THR A 265 17.52 6.75 -5.21
C THR A 265 19.04 6.77 -5.39
N ASP A 266 19.57 5.92 -6.28
CA ASP A 266 21.03 5.82 -6.51
C ASP A 266 21.62 7.09 -7.14
N ASP A 267 20.82 7.83 -7.88
CA ASP A 267 21.21 9.07 -8.58
C ASP A 267 20.90 10.37 -7.82
N ASN A 268 20.38 10.27 -6.58
CA ASN A 268 19.92 11.39 -5.74
C ASN A 268 18.80 12.25 -6.36
N MET A 269 18.13 11.77 -7.42
CA MET A 269 16.97 12.45 -7.97
C MET A 269 15.74 12.22 -7.09
N PRO A 270 14.74 13.15 -7.08
CA PRO A 270 13.54 13.00 -6.27
C PRO A 270 12.75 11.74 -6.59
N SER A 271 12.13 11.18 -5.55
CA SER A 271 11.16 10.10 -5.60
C SER A 271 9.83 10.55 -5.00
N ALA A 272 8.74 9.94 -5.43
CA ALA A 272 7.42 10.13 -4.85
C ALA A 272 6.69 8.79 -4.70
N GLN A 273 5.94 8.65 -3.60
CA GLN A 273 5.10 7.49 -3.32
C GLN A 273 3.73 7.98 -2.83
N TRP A 274 2.68 7.41 -3.36
CA TRP A 274 1.34 7.46 -2.79
C TRP A 274 0.90 6.03 -2.53
N GLU A 275 0.14 5.85 -1.47
CA GLU A 275 -0.32 4.52 -1.11
C GLU A 275 -1.77 4.50 -0.69
N ILE A 276 -2.45 3.42 -1.06
CA ILE A 276 -3.82 3.11 -0.66
C ILE A 276 -3.95 1.66 -0.24
N THR A 277 -4.86 1.37 0.68
CA THR A 277 -5.37 0.01 0.90
C THR A 277 -6.65 -0.19 0.09
N VAL A 278 -6.72 -1.26 -0.69
CA VAL A 278 -7.86 -1.60 -1.55
C VAL A 278 -8.35 -3.02 -1.30
N ALA A 279 -9.66 -3.21 -1.32
CA ALA A 279 -10.31 -4.53 -1.33
C ALA A 279 -10.91 -4.83 -2.70
N VAL A 280 -10.73 -6.06 -3.20
CA VAL A 280 -11.44 -6.55 -4.39
C VAL A 280 -12.86 -6.93 -4.00
N THR A 281 -13.85 -6.40 -4.73
CA THR A 281 -15.28 -6.68 -4.55
C THR A 281 -15.82 -7.62 -5.64
N GLU A 282 -17.09 -7.99 -5.57
CA GLU A 282 -17.73 -8.85 -6.60
C GLU A 282 -17.77 -8.20 -8.00
N ASP A 283 -17.77 -6.87 -8.07
CA ASP A 283 -17.95 -6.09 -9.29
C ASP A 283 -16.86 -5.05 -9.57
N GLY A 284 -15.81 -5.00 -8.73
CA GLY A 284 -14.71 -4.05 -8.88
C GLY A 284 -13.83 -4.00 -7.65
N TYR A 285 -13.72 -2.83 -7.02
CA TYR A 285 -12.90 -2.58 -5.84
C TYR A 285 -13.57 -1.61 -4.86
N GLU A 286 -13.06 -1.59 -3.65
CA GLU A 286 -13.36 -0.59 -2.62
C GLU A 286 -12.03 -0.08 -2.04
N VAL A 287 -11.84 1.24 -1.98
CA VAL A 287 -10.69 1.85 -1.29
C VAL A 287 -11.01 1.92 0.20
N LEU A 288 -10.17 1.30 1.04
CA LEU A 288 -10.35 1.21 2.49
C LEU A 288 -9.58 2.28 3.27
N ALA A 289 -8.44 2.75 2.72
CA ALA A 289 -7.62 3.85 3.24
C ALA A 289 -6.95 4.60 2.08
N TRP A 290 -6.91 5.96 2.16
CA TRP A 290 -6.26 6.85 1.19
C TRP A 290 -5.94 8.22 1.75
#